data_11956409a204118328b550288e5a586c
#
_entry.id   11956409a204118328b550288e5a586c
#
_cell.length_a   1.000
_cell.length_b   1.000
_cell.length_c   1.000
_cell.angle_alpha   90.00
_cell.angle_beta   90.00
_cell.angle_gamma   90.00
#
_symmetry.space_group_name_H-M   'P 1'
#
loop_
_entity.id
_entity.type
_entity.pdbx_description
1 polymer ?
#
loop_
_entity_poly.entity_id
_entity_poly.type
_entity_poly.pdbx_seq_one_letter_code
_entity_poly.pdbx_strand_id
1 'polypeptide(L)'
;MKKIILEVYAFIASISALFVYIYRFSLRGTLNPMIKDEKIGQNIVLLGNGPSVNDAIIDLLTTNSVYAVVNFFALSKYYQRLKPRYYILSDGAFCCELSFNTMIADLIEHINETTKWKMSLYIPYRSIKGSNIAKMFTNPLIEVHFYNDIPYEGKYVIPALRDYLYRKGLANIDIWNVIQAGIMLLILLGY
;
A
#
# COMPACT_ATOMS: atom_id res chain seq x y z
N MET A 1 28.98 26.16 22.84
CA MET A 1 27.87 26.96 22.30
C MET A 1 27.26 26.35 21.01
N LYS A 2 28.00 26.15 19.93
CA LYS A 2 27.44 25.55 18.65
C LYS A 2 26.76 24.20 18.84
N LYS A 3 27.30 23.29 19.67
CA LYS A 3 26.71 21.95 19.90
C LYS A 3 25.33 22.05 20.57
N ILE A 4 25.17 22.90 21.58
CA ILE A 4 23.90 23.11 22.28
C ILE A 4 22.85 23.68 21.33
N ILE A 5 23.21 24.63 20.48
CA ILE A 5 22.30 25.21 19.50
C ILE A 5 21.80 24.14 18.52
N LEU A 6 22.69 23.24 18.07
CA LEU A 6 22.31 22.14 17.17
C LEU A 6 21.38 21.12 17.83
N GLU A 7 21.60 20.82 19.12
CA GLU A 7 20.74 19.92 19.90
C GLU A 7 19.35 20.52 20.11
N VAL A 8 19.26 21.79 20.45
CA VAL A 8 17.97 22.50 20.57
C VAL A 8 17.23 22.55 19.23
N TYR A 9 17.96 22.86 18.14
CA TYR A 9 17.35 22.83 16.82
C TYR A 9 16.82 21.45 16.43
N ALA A 10 17.59 20.38 16.66
CA ALA A 10 17.17 19.02 16.40
C ALA A 10 15.93 18.61 17.20
N PHE A 11 15.86 19.03 18.48
CA PHE A 11 14.71 18.79 19.34
C PHE A 11 13.43 19.49 18.81
N ILE A 12 13.52 20.78 18.48
CA ILE A 12 12.40 21.54 17.91
C ILE A 12 11.95 20.91 16.59
N ALA A 13 12.88 20.54 15.72
CA ALA A 13 12.57 19.91 14.46
C ALA A 13 11.89 18.54 14.63
N SER A 14 12.28 17.76 15.65
CA SER A 14 11.64 16.49 15.98
C SER A 14 10.19 16.66 16.44
N ILE A 15 9.95 17.68 17.27
CA ILE A 15 8.58 18.05 17.71
C ILE A 15 7.75 18.47 16.49
N SER A 16 8.30 19.32 15.62
CA SER A 16 7.61 19.76 14.40
C SER A 16 7.26 18.59 13.47
N ALA A 17 8.18 17.64 13.27
CA ALA A 17 7.93 16.43 12.49
C ALA A 17 6.77 15.59 13.07
N LEU A 18 6.73 15.45 14.40
CA LEU A 18 5.65 14.74 15.08
C LEU A 18 4.30 15.46 14.93
N PHE A 19 4.26 16.78 15.06
CA PHE A 19 3.02 17.55 14.83
C PHE A 19 2.53 17.42 13.40
N VAL A 20 3.40 17.50 12.40
CA VAL A 20 3.05 17.31 10.98
C VAL A 20 2.48 15.90 10.76
N TYR A 21 3.08 14.87 11.35
CA TYR A 21 2.57 13.51 11.28
C TYR A 21 1.18 13.40 11.92
N ILE A 22 0.99 13.88 13.16
CA ILE A 22 -0.30 13.85 13.87
C ILE A 22 -1.38 14.57 13.06
N TYR A 23 -1.07 15.74 12.51
CA TYR A 23 -1.99 16.50 11.66
C TYR A 23 -2.40 15.69 10.43
N ARG A 24 -1.44 15.12 9.69
CA ARG A 24 -1.72 14.27 8.53
C ARG A 24 -2.54 13.04 8.91
N PHE A 25 -2.18 12.41 10.02
CA PHE A 25 -2.88 11.23 10.53
C PHE A 25 -4.34 11.55 10.89
N SER A 26 -4.62 12.68 11.53
CA SER A 26 -5.98 13.11 11.86
C SER A 26 -6.86 13.32 10.62
N LEU A 27 -6.25 13.72 9.50
CA LEU A 27 -6.95 13.95 8.24
C LEU A 27 -7.22 12.67 7.44
N ARG A 28 -6.27 11.72 7.42
CA ARG A 28 -6.29 10.60 6.46
C ARG A 28 -5.79 9.26 7.01
N GLY A 29 -5.61 9.14 8.33
CA GLY A 29 -5.15 7.93 8.99
C GLY A 29 -6.25 7.17 9.71
N THR A 30 -5.97 5.91 10.05
CA THR A 30 -6.78 5.06 10.93
C THR A 30 -5.89 4.39 11.97
N LEU A 31 -6.42 4.26 13.20
CA LEU A 31 -5.78 3.50 14.28
C LEU A 31 -5.91 1.98 14.10
N ASN A 32 -6.84 1.56 13.23
CA ASN A 32 -7.13 0.15 12.98
C ASN A 32 -6.87 -0.20 11.49
N PRO A 33 -5.62 -0.14 11.00
CA PRO A 33 -5.33 -0.66 9.68
C PRO A 33 -5.55 -2.18 9.70
N MET A 34 -6.31 -2.68 8.73
CA MET A 34 -6.59 -4.12 8.63
C MET A 34 -5.38 -4.87 8.01
N ILE A 35 -4.26 -4.85 8.71
CA ILE A 35 -3.07 -5.62 8.36
C ILE A 35 -3.03 -6.83 9.27
N LYS A 36 -3.11 -8.01 8.69
CA LYS A 36 -3.01 -9.28 9.43
C LYS A 36 -1.54 -9.68 9.52
N ASP A 37 -1.11 -10.07 10.70
CA ASP A 37 0.20 -10.65 10.98
C ASP A 37 0.17 -12.13 10.53
N GLU A 38 0.23 -12.36 9.24
CA GLU A 38 0.30 -13.71 8.67
C GLU A 38 1.77 -14.10 8.50
N LYS A 39 2.28 -14.96 9.36
CA LYS A 39 3.59 -15.60 9.16
C LYS A 39 3.48 -16.61 8.02
N ILE A 40 3.78 -16.17 6.82
CA ILE A 40 3.70 -17.01 5.63
C ILE A 40 5.14 -17.33 5.21
N GLY A 41 5.70 -18.41 5.66
CA GLY A 41 7.04 -18.87 5.27
C GLY A 41 7.19 -19.26 3.79
N GLN A 42 6.52 -18.54 2.88
CA GLN A 42 6.54 -18.74 1.43
C GLN A 42 7.23 -17.58 0.73
N ASN A 43 7.86 -17.85 -0.38
CA ASN A 43 8.39 -16.81 -1.26
C ASN A 43 7.24 -16.02 -1.89
N ILE A 44 7.35 -14.70 -1.87
CA ILE A 44 6.40 -13.81 -2.55
C ILE A 44 7.10 -13.05 -3.66
N VAL A 45 6.40 -12.90 -4.78
CA VAL A 45 6.83 -12.11 -5.93
C VAL A 45 5.91 -10.92 -6.09
N LEU A 46 6.45 -9.72 -5.92
CA LEU A 46 5.73 -8.47 -6.16
C LEU A 46 5.95 -8.00 -7.60
N LEU A 47 4.86 -7.88 -8.37
CA LEU A 47 4.89 -7.49 -9.78
C LEU A 47 4.34 -6.08 -9.98
N GLY A 48 5.13 -5.25 -10.66
CA GLY A 48 4.71 -3.93 -11.14
C GLY A 48 3.98 -4.00 -12.48
N ASN A 49 3.72 -2.82 -13.07
CA ASN A 49 3.06 -2.68 -14.38
C ASN A 49 4.06 -2.33 -15.50
N GLY A 50 5.37 -2.44 -15.24
CA GLY A 50 6.40 -2.09 -16.22
C GLY A 50 6.48 -3.10 -17.37
N PRO A 51 6.94 -2.69 -18.57
CA PRO A 51 7.08 -3.56 -19.73
C PRO A 51 7.97 -4.79 -19.49
N SER A 52 8.99 -4.66 -18.65
CA SER A 52 9.93 -5.74 -18.29
C SER A 52 9.26 -6.91 -17.56
N VAL A 53 8.05 -6.71 -17.00
CA VAL A 53 7.27 -7.80 -16.40
C VAL A 53 6.91 -8.85 -17.44
N ASN A 54 6.67 -8.46 -18.69
CA ASN A 54 6.32 -9.39 -19.74
C ASN A 54 7.43 -10.41 -20.04
N ASP A 55 8.69 -10.02 -19.90
CA ASP A 55 9.83 -10.88 -20.15
C ASP A 55 10.10 -11.84 -18.98
N ALA A 56 9.95 -11.35 -17.76
CA ALA A 56 10.17 -12.12 -16.54
C ALA A 56 9.04 -13.11 -16.20
N ILE A 57 7.82 -12.84 -16.65
CA ILE A 57 6.63 -13.58 -16.22
C ILE A 57 6.62 -15.04 -16.66
N ILE A 58 7.23 -15.36 -17.79
CA ILE A 58 7.28 -16.73 -18.32
C ILE A 58 8.00 -17.65 -17.33
N ASP A 59 9.12 -17.20 -16.80
CA ASP A 59 9.91 -17.96 -15.81
C ASP A 59 9.17 -18.03 -14.46
N LEU A 60 8.49 -16.98 -14.08
CA LEU A 60 7.72 -16.89 -12.82
C LEU A 60 6.52 -17.85 -12.79
N LEU A 61 5.85 -18.08 -13.93
CA LEU A 61 4.72 -19.01 -14.03
C LEU A 61 5.07 -20.47 -13.66
N THR A 62 6.34 -20.81 -13.66
CA THR A 62 6.85 -22.13 -13.28
C THR A 62 7.16 -22.27 -11.80
N THR A 63 7.13 -21.15 -11.03
CA THR A 63 7.47 -21.14 -9.61
C THR A 63 6.22 -21.35 -8.75
N ASN A 64 6.40 -22.08 -7.63
CA ASN A 64 5.36 -22.21 -6.60
C ASN A 64 5.44 -21.02 -5.62
N SER A 65 5.30 -19.81 -6.15
CA SER A 65 5.39 -18.56 -5.38
C SER A 65 4.01 -17.95 -5.17
N VAL A 66 3.86 -17.19 -4.08
CA VAL A 66 2.72 -16.31 -3.88
C VAL A 66 2.95 -15.03 -4.70
N TYR A 67 1.92 -14.54 -5.37
CA TYR A 67 2.02 -13.33 -6.18
C TYR A 67 1.28 -12.16 -5.53
N ALA A 68 1.93 -11.01 -5.55
CA ALA A 68 1.34 -9.71 -5.24
C ALA A 68 1.46 -8.82 -6.49
N VAL A 69 0.40 -8.07 -6.80
CA VAL A 69 0.34 -7.20 -7.96
C VAL A 69 -0.15 -5.81 -7.59
N VAL A 70 0.07 -4.84 -8.47
CA VAL A 70 -0.19 -3.43 -8.15
C VAL A 70 -1.02 -2.72 -9.22
N ASN A 71 -1.77 -1.69 -8.82
CA ASN A 71 -2.49 -0.72 -9.66
C ASN A 71 -3.22 -1.37 -10.86
N PHE A 72 -2.81 -1.12 -12.08
CA PHE A 72 -3.48 -1.56 -13.31
C PHE A 72 -3.11 -2.98 -13.75
N PHE A 73 -2.45 -3.78 -12.94
CA PHE A 73 -2.00 -5.11 -13.32
C PHE A 73 -3.13 -6.05 -13.76
N ALA A 74 -4.36 -5.85 -13.29
CA ALA A 74 -5.51 -6.66 -13.70
C ALA A 74 -5.81 -6.58 -15.21
N LEU A 75 -5.40 -5.50 -15.88
CA LEU A 75 -5.53 -5.34 -17.32
C LEU A 75 -4.50 -6.18 -18.10
N SER A 76 -3.52 -6.79 -17.41
CA SER A 76 -2.55 -7.68 -18.02
C SER A 76 -3.18 -9.04 -18.37
N LYS A 77 -2.83 -9.60 -19.54
CA LYS A 77 -3.20 -10.97 -19.94
C LYS A 77 -2.75 -12.05 -18.93
N TYR A 78 -1.88 -11.72 -18.02
CA TYR A 78 -1.34 -12.64 -17.01
C TYR A 78 -2.12 -12.66 -15.69
N TYR A 79 -3.02 -11.70 -15.46
CA TYR A 79 -3.72 -11.55 -14.19
C TYR A 79 -4.47 -12.82 -13.77
N GLN A 80 -5.33 -13.34 -14.66
CA GLN A 80 -6.11 -14.55 -14.39
C GLN A 80 -5.25 -15.82 -14.31
N ARG A 81 -4.08 -15.82 -14.96
CA ARG A 81 -3.16 -16.95 -14.98
C ARG A 81 -2.32 -17.03 -13.70
N LEU A 82 -1.84 -15.89 -13.21
CA LEU A 82 -1.05 -15.78 -11.97
C LEU A 82 -1.92 -15.93 -10.72
N LYS A 83 -3.18 -15.54 -10.78
CA LYS A 83 -4.12 -15.56 -9.66
C LYS A 83 -3.51 -14.93 -8.40
N PRO A 84 -3.13 -13.63 -8.43
CA PRO A 84 -2.42 -13.00 -7.32
C PRO A 84 -3.23 -13.10 -6.02
N ARG A 85 -2.54 -13.44 -4.93
CA ARG A 85 -3.14 -13.48 -3.59
C ARG A 85 -3.34 -12.07 -3.03
N TYR A 86 -2.44 -11.14 -3.39
CA TYR A 86 -2.48 -9.76 -2.91
C TYR A 86 -2.54 -8.78 -4.07
N TYR A 87 -3.38 -7.78 -3.92
CA TYR A 87 -3.52 -6.68 -4.86
C TYR A 87 -3.37 -5.35 -4.12
N ILE A 88 -2.44 -4.49 -4.52
CA ILE A 88 -2.16 -3.22 -3.85
C ILE A 88 -2.46 -2.06 -4.79
N LEU A 89 -3.38 -1.19 -4.38
CA LEU A 89 -3.67 0.07 -5.03
C LEU A 89 -3.02 1.20 -4.24
N SER A 90 -2.29 2.10 -4.90
CA SER A 90 -1.60 3.21 -4.25
C SER A 90 -1.62 4.51 -5.05
N ASP A 91 -2.03 4.47 -6.31
CA ASP A 91 -2.08 5.67 -7.14
C ASP A 91 -3.09 6.69 -6.59
N GLY A 92 -2.75 7.97 -6.68
CA GLY A 92 -3.63 9.08 -6.27
C GLY A 92 -4.98 9.08 -6.98
N ALA A 93 -5.05 8.52 -8.19
CA ALA A 93 -6.29 8.37 -8.95
C ALA A 93 -7.35 7.54 -8.21
N PHE A 94 -6.94 6.59 -7.35
CA PHE A 94 -7.86 5.81 -6.51
C PHE A 94 -8.39 6.59 -5.29
N CYS A 95 -7.88 7.80 -5.05
CA CYS A 95 -8.27 8.66 -3.94
C CYS A 95 -9.18 9.82 -4.35
N CYS A 96 -9.43 10.00 -5.66
CA CYS A 96 -10.28 11.05 -6.21
C CYS A 96 -11.74 10.58 -6.33
N GLU A 97 -12.67 11.53 -6.47
CA GLU A 97 -14.05 11.18 -6.79
C GLU A 97 -14.12 10.43 -8.13
N LEU A 98 -14.71 9.26 -8.10
CA LEU A 98 -14.79 8.34 -9.25
C LEU A 98 -15.62 8.85 -10.42
N SER A 99 -16.47 9.85 -10.16
CA SER A 99 -17.26 10.54 -11.20
C SER A 99 -16.42 11.15 -12.33
N PHE A 100 -15.11 11.34 -12.09
CA PHE A 100 -14.20 11.94 -13.06
C PHE A 100 -13.21 10.98 -13.72
N ASN A 101 -13.19 9.69 -13.32
CA ASN A 101 -12.20 8.75 -13.83
C ASN A 101 -12.83 7.41 -14.25
N THR A 102 -13.34 7.37 -15.46
CA THR A 102 -13.94 6.17 -16.07
C THR A 102 -12.97 5.00 -16.08
N MET A 103 -11.68 5.24 -16.34
CA MET A 103 -10.65 4.19 -16.36
C MET A 103 -10.51 3.45 -15.03
N ILE A 104 -10.72 4.13 -13.91
CA ILE A 104 -10.70 3.48 -12.59
C ILE A 104 -11.97 2.65 -12.39
N ALA A 105 -13.12 3.15 -12.79
CA ALA A 105 -14.38 2.42 -12.72
C ALA A 105 -14.30 1.14 -13.57
N ASP A 106 -13.83 1.24 -14.82
CA ASP A 106 -13.66 0.12 -15.72
C ASP A 106 -12.67 -0.92 -15.16
N LEU A 107 -11.57 -0.47 -14.54
CA LEU A 107 -10.62 -1.36 -13.87
C LEU A 107 -11.27 -2.13 -12.72
N ILE A 108 -12.05 -1.47 -11.87
CA ILE A 108 -12.72 -2.10 -10.74
C ILE A 108 -13.76 -3.11 -11.21
N GLU A 109 -14.55 -2.76 -12.20
CA GLU A 109 -15.50 -3.66 -12.83
C GLU A 109 -14.78 -4.90 -13.39
N HIS A 110 -13.70 -4.69 -14.14
CA HIS A 110 -12.87 -5.78 -14.66
C HIS A 110 -12.32 -6.68 -13.54
N ILE A 111 -11.83 -6.13 -12.44
CA ILE A 111 -11.37 -6.90 -11.29
C ILE A 111 -12.51 -7.72 -10.67
N ASN A 112 -13.70 -7.11 -10.47
CA ASN A 112 -14.86 -7.81 -9.94
C ASN A 112 -15.29 -8.99 -10.83
N GLU A 113 -15.30 -8.81 -12.14
CA GLU A 113 -15.74 -9.83 -13.09
C GLU A 113 -14.73 -10.96 -13.27
N THR A 114 -13.44 -10.64 -13.30
CA THR A 114 -12.40 -11.59 -13.71
C THR A 114 -11.76 -12.34 -12.55
N THR A 115 -11.86 -11.85 -11.30
CA THR A 115 -11.31 -12.53 -10.13
C THR A 115 -12.19 -13.72 -9.74
N LYS A 116 -11.65 -14.94 -9.88
CA LYS A 116 -12.33 -16.22 -9.56
C LYS A 116 -11.59 -16.99 -8.45
N TRP A 117 -10.77 -16.32 -7.64
CA TRP A 117 -10.00 -16.87 -6.53
C TRP A 117 -10.06 -15.91 -5.34
N LYS A 118 -9.73 -16.38 -4.14
CA LYS A 118 -9.65 -15.53 -2.94
C LYS A 118 -8.45 -14.58 -3.07
N MET A 119 -8.70 -13.29 -2.93
CA MET A 119 -7.71 -12.23 -3.06
C MET A 119 -7.90 -11.17 -1.98
N SER A 120 -6.81 -10.78 -1.34
CA SER A 120 -6.77 -9.63 -0.43
C SER A 120 -6.36 -8.37 -1.21
N LEU A 121 -7.24 -7.38 -1.24
CA LEU A 121 -7.03 -6.11 -1.93
C LEU A 121 -6.73 -5.02 -0.88
N TYR A 122 -5.61 -4.33 -1.03
CA TYR A 122 -5.16 -3.28 -0.12
C TYR A 122 -5.25 -1.91 -0.78
N ILE A 123 -5.95 -0.98 -0.13
CA ILE A 123 -6.10 0.42 -0.57
C ILE A 123 -5.70 1.39 0.55
N PRO A 124 -5.14 2.57 0.23
CA PRO A 124 -4.84 3.58 1.24
C PRO A 124 -6.12 4.01 1.96
N TYR A 125 -6.06 4.14 3.29
CA TYR A 125 -7.23 4.56 4.07
C TYR A 125 -7.80 5.93 3.62
N ARG A 126 -6.94 6.83 3.14
CA ARG A 126 -7.37 8.12 2.57
C ARG A 126 -8.40 7.99 1.43
N SER A 127 -8.38 6.87 0.71
CA SER A 127 -9.32 6.61 -0.41
C SER A 127 -10.78 6.46 0.06
N ILE A 128 -11.02 6.13 1.33
CA ILE A 128 -12.38 6.07 1.89
C ILE A 128 -13.00 7.45 1.97
N LYS A 129 -12.20 8.44 2.40
CA LYS A 129 -12.69 9.81 2.60
C LYS A 129 -12.95 10.55 1.28
N GLY A 130 -12.24 10.16 0.21
CA GLY A 130 -12.34 10.82 -1.09
C GLY A 130 -13.30 10.17 -2.07
N SER A 131 -13.36 8.84 -2.16
CA SER A 131 -14.03 8.18 -3.30
C SER A 131 -14.96 7.03 -2.93
N ASN A 132 -14.94 6.60 -1.67
CA ASN A 132 -15.71 5.41 -1.23
C ASN A 132 -15.45 4.13 -2.09
N ILE A 133 -14.28 4.09 -2.71
CA ILE A 133 -13.86 3.09 -3.70
C ILE A 133 -14.00 1.63 -3.18
N ALA A 134 -13.83 1.43 -1.87
CA ALA A 134 -13.96 0.12 -1.26
C ALA A 134 -15.32 -0.54 -1.53
N LYS A 135 -16.40 0.23 -1.61
CA LYS A 135 -17.75 -0.28 -1.87
C LYS A 135 -17.98 -0.73 -3.29
N MET A 136 -17.10 -0.36 -4.21
CA MET A 136 -17.20 -0.78 -5.61
C MET A 136 -16.67 -2.21 -5.83
N PHE A 137 -15.88 -2.74 -4.90
CA PHE A 137 -15.46 -4.14 -4.93
C PHE A 137 -16.58 -5.01 -4.38
N THR A 138 -17.42 -5.52 -5.27
CA THR A 138 -18.64 -6.29 -4.94
C THR A 138 -18.44 -7.80 -5.01
N ASN A 139 -17.30 -8.26 -5.55
CA ASN A 139 -17.01 -9.69 -5.67
C ASN A 139 -16.67 -10.27 -4.28
N PRO A 140 -17.43 -11.28 -3.78
CA PRO A 140 -17.25 -11.86 -2.44
C PRO A 140 -15.90 -12.61 -2.27
N LEU A 141 -15.16 -12.86 -3.34
CA LEU A 141 -13.83 -13.45 -3.29
C LEU A 141 -12.73 -12.41 -3.04
N ILE A 142 -13.07 -11.12 -3.06
CA ILE A 142 -12.14 -10.01 -2.83
C ILE A 142 -12.36 -9.46 -1.43
N GLU A 143 -11.38 -9.64 -0.54
CA GLU A 143 -11.38 -9.06 0.79
C GLU A 143 -10.65 -7.73 0.77
N VAL A 144 -11.36 -6.61 1.00
CA VAL A 144 -10.79 -5.27 0.96
C VAL A 144 -10.23 -4.89 2.33
N HIS A 145 -8.97 -4.51 2.35
CA HIS A 145 -8.22 -4.05 3.52
C HIS A 145 -7.71 -2.63 3.33
N PHE A 146 -7.43 -1.95 4.45
CA PHE A 146 -6.92 -0.58 4.42
C PHE A 146 -5.53 -0.51 5.05
N TYR A 147 -4.67 0.36 4.51
CA TYR A 147 -3.38 0.67 5.09
C TYR A 147 -3.16 2.18 5.20
N ASN A 148 -2.31 2.59 6.15
CA ASN A 148 -1.88 3.98 6.28
C ASN A 148 -0.69 4.25 5.37
N ASP A 149 -0.80 5.26 4.54
CA ASP A 149 0.26 5.74 3.65
C ASP A 149 0.87 7.09 4.11
N ILE A 150 0.79 7.35 5.42
CA ILE A 150 1.24 8.61 6.02
C ILE A 150 2.71 8.48 6.38
N PRO A 151 3.61 9.29 5.78
CA PRO A 151 5.02 9.21 6.08
C PRO A 151 5.36 9.76 7.47
N TYR A 152 6.24 9.05 8.19
CA TYR A 152 6.92 9.56 9.37
C TYR A 152 8.42 9.23 9.23
N GLU A 153 9.11 10.01 8.40
CA GLU A 153 10.53 9.82 8.13
C GLU A 153 11.28 11.14 8.00
N GLY A 154 12.59 11.06 7.92
CA GLY A 154 13.48 12.19 7.79
C GLY A 154 14.53 12.28 8.91
N LYS A 155 15.40 13.26 8.82
CA LYS A 155 16.56 13.43 9.71
C LYS A 155 16.18 13.64 11.18
N TYR A 156 15.02 14.22 11.43
CA TYR A 156 14.60 14.68 12.76
C TYR A 156 13.47 13.85 13.38
N VAL A 157 13.09 12.73 12.76
CA VAL A 157 12.12 11.82 13.39
C VAL A 157 12.77 11.07 14.56
N ILE A 158 11.98 10.72 15.56
CA ILE A 158 12.41 9.90 16.69
C ILE A 158 12.47 8.44 16.21
N PRO A 159 13.67 7.81 16.10
CA PRO A 159 13.79 6.48 15.46
C PRO A 159 12.93 5.41 16.13
N ALA A 160 12.93 5.34 17.47
CA ALA A 160 12.14 4.35 18.19
C ALA A 160 10.64 4.50 17.97
N LEU A 161 10.14 5.73 17.86
CA LEU A 161 8.74 6.01 17.56
C LEU A 161 8.41 5.63 16.09
N ARG A 162 9.29 6.01 15.15
CA ARG A 162 9.14 5.63 13.75
C ARG A 162 9.01 4.11 13.60
N ASP A 163 9.94 3.37 14.21
CA ASP A 163 9.98 1.91 14.11
C ASP A 163 8.75 1.25 14.77
N TYR A 164 8.24 1.85 15.85
CA TYR A 164 6.99 1.44 16.47
C TYR A 164 5.80 1.68 15.53
N LEU A 165 5.68 2.88 14.97
CA LEU A 165 4.58 3.25 14.08
C LEU A 165 4.57 2.38 12.81
N TYR A 166 5.75 2.09 12.24
CA TYR A 166 5.88 1.22 11.07
C TYR A 166 5.42 -0.21 11.40
N ARG A 167 5.93 -0.81 12.49
CA ARG A 167 5.51 -2.16 12.90
C ARG A 167 4.03 -2.29 13.21
N LYS A 168 3.37 -1.20 13.59
CA LYS A 168 1.93 -1.15 13.85
C LYS A 168 1.10 -0.76 12.61
N GLY A 169 1.74 -0.53 11.46
CA GLY A 169 1.04 -0.06 10.26
C GLY A 169 0.41 1.34 10.42
N LEU A 170 0.85 2.12 11.43
CA LEU A 170 0.31 3.45 11.71
C LEU A 170 0.98 4.53 10.86
N ALA A 171 2.21 4.31 10.42
CA ALA A 171 2.94 5.17 9.49
C ALA A 171 3.63 4.34 8.42
N ASN A 172 4.11 5.01 7.39
CA ASN A 172 4.85 4.42 6.28
C ASN A 172 6.09 5.27 5.95
N ILE A 173 6.92 4.75 5.05
CA ILE A 173 7.92 5.57 4.36
C ILE A 173 7.23 6.60 3.47
N ASP A 174 7.96 7.60 2.96
CA ASP A 174 7.43 8.48 1.93
C ASP A 174 7.30 7.71 0.60
N ILE A 175 6.06 7.31 0.30
CA ILE A 175 5.75 6.44 -0.82
C ILE A 175 5.78 7.24 -2.11
N TRP A 176 6.80 7.04 -2.93
CA TRP A 176 6.96 7.65 -4.25
C TRP A 176 6.36 6.79 -5.38
N ASN A 177 6.22 5.48 -5.13
CA ASN A 177 5.61 4.58 -6.08
C ASN A 177 4.93 3.40 -5.37
N VAL A 178 4.05 2.71 -6.08
CA VAL A 178 3.26 1.60 -5.53
C VAL A 178 4.10 0.39 -5.13
N ILE A 179 5.26 0.18 -5.72
CA ILE A 179 6.15 -0.95 -5.35
C ILE A 179 6.66 -0.77 -3.92
N GLN A 180 7.03 0.46 -3.53
CA GLN A 180 7.42 0.77 -2.15
C GLN A 180 6.28 0.50 -1.17
N ALA A 181 5.05 0.91 -1.51
CA ALA A 181 3.87 0.59 -0.71
C ALA A 181 3.66 -0.92 -0.57
N GLY A 182 3.82 -1.65 -1.68
CA GLY A 182 3.71 -3.11 -1.71
C GLY A 182 4.75 -3.79 -0.84
N ILE A 183 6.03 -3.39 -0.92
CA ILE A 183 7.11 -3.94 -0.09
C ILE A 183 6.81 -3.74 1.40
N MET A 184 6.46 -2.52 1.81
CA MET A 184 6.16 -2.23 3.21
C MET A 184 4.97 -3.03 3.72
N LEU A 185 3.93 -3.17 2.90
CA LEU A 185 2.76 -3.96 3.24
C LEU A 185 3.10 -5.44 3.40
N LEU A 186 3.90 -6.01 2.47
CA LEU A 186 4.30 -7.41 2.53
C LEU A 186 5.18 -7.72 3.74
N ILE A 187 6.07 -6.79 4.12
CA ILE A 187 6.84 -6.89 5.39
C ILE A 187 5.89 -6.92 6.59
N LEU A 188 4.85 -6.09 6.63
CA LEU A 188 3.85 -6.09 7.71
C LEU A 188 3.02 -7.38 7.74
N LEU A 189 2.83 -8.04 6.59
CA LEU A 189 2.17 -9.34 6.47
C LEU A 189 3.07 -10.52 6.87
N GLY A 190 4.38 -10.29 7.08
CA GLY A 190 5.32 -11.30 7.56
C GLY A 190 6.16 -11.99 6.47
N TYR A 191 6.26 -11.39 5.27
CA TYR A 191 7.15 -11.83 4.19
C TYR A 191 8.54 -11.25 4.31
#